data_4a12798948888ad20eeac695dd6d0378
#
_entry.id   4a12798948888ad20eeac695dd6d0378
#
_cell.length_a   1.000
_cell.length_b   1.000
_cell.length_c   1.000
_cell.angle_alpha   90.00
_cell.angle_beta   90.00
_cell.angle_gamma   90.00
#
_symmetry.space_group_name_H-M   'P 1'
#
loop_
_entity.id
_entity.type
_entity.pdbx_description
1 polymer ?
#
loop_
_entity_poly.entity_id
_entity_poly.type
_entity_poly.pdbx_seq_one_letter_code
_entity_poly.pdbx_strand_id
1 'polypeptide(L)'
;MIARSPAPDLDVPALPASATLRGAADRFGDATVLHQAGHELSFRGLLERASAFAHALHADGVGRGDVVALHLPNCPQYAIAYWGTLLAGATVTPANPLLAPDDLGAQLADAGAVVVLSWEAALPAVLAARPATSLKRVLVTGAHGDPEQPGPEVTGLGAYLDGRPSTPPGTDLEVDPDRDLAHLAYTGGTTGRSKGVRVTHRHVLTNALQAACWGTGARPDVTATGYGPGVVLADPGPVSEFPTPIGTGRAIGIAPWFHAMGTIGGLNVPLLTGTTTIVHARFDPRAYLADATRFAVTTLSGAPPVYAALLAHRETAGDLSSVRSLTSGAAPLPAEIIRALRDWLGEDLVISEGYGLTEVTMAATLGPAARSADRRPGTVGLPVAGTEIRISGPDGEELDAGAEGEVWIRGPQVTGGYHRRPAETAAAFDGDGWLHTGDVGVLDEDGYLRIVDRLKDMLLHKGYNVYPRDLEERLLALPGVTGAAVVGRPVGVDGEHPVAFLTTAPDVDEGTVRAAVDGLNERLLPYQRLREVHLIGAIPVSAAGKVLKRDLREQLPTPPPRAAKE
;
A
#
# COMPACT_ATOMS: atom_id res chain seq x y z
N MET A 1 -6.56 -22.89 -14.85
CA MET A 1 -6.01 -23.30 -13.52
C MET A 1 -6.40 -22.28 -12.47
N ILE A 2 -6.93 -22.71 -11.31
CA ILE A 2 -7.17 -21.85 -10.14
C ILE A 2 -6.10 -22.15 -9.09
N ALA A 3 -5.29 -21.14 -8.75
CA ALA A 3 -4.36 -21.22 -7.65
C ALA A 3 -5.08 -20.91 -6.33
N ARG A 4 -4.80 -21.70 -5.29
CA ARG A 4 -5.32 -21.55 -3.94
C ARG A 4 -4.19 -21.41 -2.94
N SER A 5 -4.50 -20.82 -1.79
CA SER A 5 -3.55 -20.70 -0.70
C SER A 5 -3.03 -22.07 -0.27
N PRO A 6 -1.71 -22.23 -0.08
CA PRO A 6 -1.16 -23.40 0.60
C PRO A 6 -1.37 -23.38 2.13
N ALA A 7 -1.67 -22.19 2.69
CA ALA A 7 -2.01 -22.04 4.10
C ALA A 7 -3.47 -22.46 4.34
N PRO A 8 -3.80 -23.00 5.53
CA PRO A 8 -5.18 -23.32 5.88
C PRO A 8 -6.03 -22.06 5.94
N ASP A 9 -7.34 -22.20 5.73
CA ASP A 9 -8.28 -21.12 5.92
C ASP A 9 -8.25 -20.61 7.37
N LEU A 10 -8.42 -19.31 7.52
CA LEU A 10 -8.43 -18.66 8.83
C LEU A 10 -9.87 -18.57 9.35
N ASP A 11 -10.04 -18.99 10.60
CA ASP A 11 -11.28 -18.69 11.34
C ASP A 11 -11.24 -17.23 11.81
N VAL A 12 -11.71 -16.32 10.93
CA VAL A 12 -11.72 -14.88 11.21
C VAL A 12 -12.86 -14.56 12.15
N PRO A 13 -12.60 -14.01 13.36
CA PRO A 13 -13.63 -13.69 14.32
C PRO A 13 -14.67 -12.68 13.79
N ALA A 14 -15.95 -12.86 14.16
CA ALA A 14 -17.02 -11.92 13.86
C ALA A 14 -16.96 -10.71 14.81
N LEU A 15 -15.85 -9.96 14.73
CA LEU A 15 -15.57 -8.79 15.57
C LEU A 15 -15.23 -7.58 14.68
N PRO A 16 -15.42 -6.35 15.19
CA PRO A 16 -14.96 -5.15 14.51
C PRO A 16 -13.43 -5.10 14.47
N ALA A 17 -12.87 -4.41 13.47
CA ALA A 17 -11.42 -4.27 13.32
C ALA A 17 -10.74 -3.67 14.56
N SER A 18 -11.44 -2.83 15.33
CA SER A 18 -10.98 -2.25 16.63
C SER A 18 -10.67 -3.29 17.69
N ALA A 19 -11.19 -4.52 17.59
CA ALA A 19 -10.85 -5.62 18.50
C ALA A 19 -9.35 -5.99 18.45
N THR A 20 -8.68 -5.72 17.32
CA THR A 20 -7.22 -5.85 17.20
C THR A 20 -6.47 -4.94 18.18
N LEU A 21 -6.90 -3.68 18.32
CA LEU A 21 -6.28 -2.73 19.25
C LEU A 21 -6.49 -3.15 20.71
N ARG A 22 -7.69 -3.69 21.06
CA ARG A 22 -7.95 -4.20 22.41
C ARG A 22 -7.05 -5.39 22.75
N GLY A 23 -6.95 -6.35 21.83
CA GLY A 23 -6.07 -7.51 22.00
C GLY A 23 -4.61 -7.10 22.13
N ALA A 24 -4.14 -6.15 21.31
CA ALA A 24 -2.78 -5.63 21.36
C ALA A 24 -2.47 -4.88 22.66
N ALA A 25 -3.38 -4.02 23.13
CA ALA A 25 -3.21 -3.26 24.38
C ALA A 25 -3.17 -4.17 25.61
N ASP A 26 -3.98 -5.24 25.62
CA ASP A 26 -3.97 -6.23 26.69
C ASP A 26 -2.69 -7.05 26.69
N ARG A 27 -2.29 -7.55 25.52
CA ARG A 27 -1.15 -8.47 25.35
C ARG A 27 0.21 -7.81 25.53
N PHE A 28 0.39 -6.63 24.94
CA PHE A 28 1.69 -5.95 24.88
C PHE A 28 1.81 -4.76 25.83
N GLY A 29 0.70 -4.27 26.38
CA GLY A 29 0.63 -3.29 27.46
C GLY A 29 1.45 -2.03 27.21
N ASP A 30 2.45 -1.81 28.06
CA ASP A 30 3.29 -0.61 28.05
C ASP A 30 4.49 -0.70 27.07
N ALA A 31 4.62 -1.80 26.31
CA ALA A 31 5.61 -1.87 25.24
C ALA A 31 5.32 -0.82 24.16
N THR A 32 6.38 -0.29 23.55
CA THR A 32 6.28 0.75 22.53
C THR A 32 5.69 0.18 21.23
N VAL A 33 4.58 0.76 20.75
CA VAL A 33 4.01 0.46 19.43
C VAL A 33 4.50 1.44 18.36
N LEU A 34 4.59 2.73 18.69
CA LEU A 34 5.06 3.77 17.76
C LEU A 34 6.19 4.58 18.39
N HIS A 35 7.22 4.84 17.60
CA HIS A 35 8.30 5.74 17.95
C HIS A 35 8.45 6.79 16.85
N GLN A 36 8.45 8.09 17.19
CA GLN A 36 8.70 9.17 16.24
C GLN A 36 9.42 10.33 16.92
N ALA A 37 10.55 10.76 16.37
CA ALA A 37 11.30 11.95 16.81
C ALA A 37 11.59 11.99 18.32
N GLY A 38 11.89 10.85 18.94
CA GLY A 38 12.18 10.73 20.38
C GLY A 38 10.94 10.56 21.26
N HIS A 39 9.74 10.61 20.71
CA HIS A 39 8.50 10.34 21.42
C HIS A 39 8.06 8.89 21.21
N GLU A 40 7.60 8.27 22.29
CA GLU A 40 7.10 6.89 22.28
C GLU A 40 5.63 6.86 22.65
N LEU A 41 4.89 5.96 22.00
CA LEU A 41 3.52 5.64 22.32
C LEU A 41 3.45 4.13 22.55
N SER A 42 2.94 3.70 23.70
CA SER A 42 2.74 2.28 24.01
C SER A 42 1.45 1.74 23.40
N PHE A 43 1.30 0.41 23.35
CA PHE A 43 0.06 -0.23 22.89
C PHE A 43 -1.13 0.20 23.76
N ARG A 44 -0.96 0.23 25.08
CA ARG A 44 -1.99 0.73 26.03
C ARG A 44 -2.26 2.21 25.81
N GLY A 45 -1.23 3.03 25.70
CA GLY A 45 -1.36 4.47 25.47
C GLY A 45 -2.05 4.80 24.14
N LEU A 46 -1.85 3.97 23.11
CA LEU A 46 -2.59 4.10 21.85
C LEU A 46 -4.09 3.84 22.06
N LEU A 47 -4.46 2.77 22.77
CA LEU A 47 -5.86 2.48 23.09
C LEU A 47 -6.50 3.62 23.90
N GLU A 48 -5.81 4.13 24.91
CA GLU A 48 -6.29 5.22 25.78
C GLU A 48 -6.56 6.50 24.98
N ARG A 49 -5.61 6.92 24.13
CA ARG A 49 -5.75 8.13 23.32
C ARG A 49 -6.79 7.95 22.20
N ALA A 50 -6.86 6.77 21.58
CA ALA A 50 -7.90 6.44 20.62
C ALA A 50 -9.30 6.44 21.26
N SER A 51 -9.41 5.96 22.50
CA SER A 51 -10.67 6.02 23.27
C SER A 51 -11.09 7.46 23.54
N ALA A 52 -10.15 8.33 23.94
CA ALA A 52 -10.42 9.75 24.12
C ALA A 52 -10.92 10.41 22.81
N PHE A 53 -10.33 10.04 21.67
CA PHE A 53 -10.79 10.52 20.35
C PHE A 53 -12.21 10.03 20.03
N ALA A 54 -12.52 8.76 20.31
CA ALA A 54 -13.87 8.21 20.12
C ALA A 54 -14.92 8.95 20.98
N HIS A 55 -14.62 9.20 22.26
CA HIS A 55 -15.51 10.00 23.11
C HIS A 55 -15.69 11.44 22.65
N ALA A 56 -14.63 12.06 22.11
CA ALA A 56 -14.72 13.40 21.54
C ALA A 56 -15.63 13.42 20.28
N LEU A 57 -15.52 12.42 19.40
CA LEU A 57 -16.42 12.24 18.25
C LEU A 57 -17.88 12.08 18.69
N HIS A 58 -18.15 11.24 19.71
CA HIS A 58 -19.51 11.07 20.25
C HIS A 58 -20.07 12.35 20.84
N ALA A 59 -19.24 13.17 21.49
CA ALA A 59 -19.68 14.46 22.02
C ALA A 59 -20.08 15.44 20.90
N ASP A 60 -19.51 15.29 19.70
CA ASP A 60 -19.90 16.02 18.49
C ASP A 60 -21.07 15.35 17.74
N GLY A 61 -21.64 14.25 18.26
CA GLY A 61 -22.72 13.47 17.62
C GLY A 61 -22.25 12.68 16.42
N VAL A 62 -20.97 12.27 16.37
CA VAL A 62 -20.36 11.49 15.28
C VAL A 62 -20.19 10.04 15.74
N GLY A 63 -20.70 9.09 14.93
CA GLY A 63 -20.67 7.66 15.24
C GLY A 63 -20.98 6.81 14.01
N ARG A 64 -21.69 5.68 14.21
CA ARG A 64 -22.01 4.72 13.15
C ARG A 64 -22.69 5.40 11.96
N GLY A 65 -22.14 5.19 10.76
CA GLY A 65 -22.62 5.78 9.51
C GLY A 65 -22.00 7.13 9.14
N ASP A 66 -21.30 7.79 10.08
CA ASP A 66 -20.54 9.00 9.79
C ASP A 66 -19.14 8.68 9.27
N VAL A 67 -18.55 9.64 8.54
CA VAL A 67 -17.22 9.51 7.96
C VAL A 67 -16.27 10.56 8.54
N VAL A 68 -15.11 10.11 9.00
CA VAL A 68 -14.01 10.94 9.50
C VAL A 68 -12.83 10.87 8.51
N ALA A 69 -12.40 12.01 8.03
CA ALA A 69 -11.27 12.12 7.11
C ALA A 69 -9.94 12.29 7.87
N LEU A 70 -8.92 11.54 7.46
CA LEU A 70 -7.56 11.65 7.98
C LEU A 70 -6.64 12.19 6.88
N HIS A 71 -6.28 13.46 6.97
CA HIS A 71 -5.48 14.21 6.00
C HIS A 71 -4.09 14.52 6.60
N LEU A 72 -3.33 13.46 6.87
CA LEU A 72 -2.10 13.46 7.63
C LEU A 72 -1.00 12.62 6.97
N PRO A 73 0.29 12.96 7.14
CA PRO A 73 1.37 12.02 6.93
C PRO A 73 1.37 10.92 8.02
N ASN A 74 2.28 9.95 7.91
CA ASN A 74 2.49 8.98 8.99
C ASN A 74 2.93 9.71 10.26
N CYS A 75 2.16 9.58 11.32
CA CYS A 75 2.43 10.16 12.64
C CYS A 75 1.58 9.45 13.72
N PRO A 76 1.96 9.48 15.00
CA PRO A 76 1.16 8.89 16.07
C PRO A 76 -0.28 9.41 16.11
N GLN A 77 -0.51 10.67 15.77
CA GLN A 77 -1.83 11.29 15.73
C GLN A 77 -2.74 10.66 14.67
N TYR A 78 -2.16 10.22 13.53
CA TYR A 78 -2.90 9.43 12.54
C TYR A 78 -3.42 8.13 13.15
N ALA A 79 -2.57 7.37 13.84
CA ALA A 79 -2.95 6.12 14.49
C ALA A 79 -4.03 6.33 15.56
N ILE A 80 -3.88 7.37 16.40
CA ILE A 80 -4.86 7.74 17.43
C ILE A 80 -6.23 8.01 16.78
N ALA A 81 -6.27 8.84 15.76
CA ALA A 81 -7.53 9.21 15.10
C ALA A 81 -8.13 8.05 14.29
N TYR A 82 -7.29 7.23 13.64
CA TYR A 82 -7.73 6.03 12.91
C TYR A 82 -8.45 5.07 13.85
N TRP A 83 -7.79 4.65 14.93
CA TRP A 83 -8.38 3.71 15.89
C TRP A 83 -9.53 4.32 16.68
N GLY A 84 -9.44 5.62 17.01
CA GLY A 84 -10.52 6.32 17.68
C GLY A 84 -11.77 6.45 16.83
N THR A 85 -11.64 6.65 15.51
CA THR A 85 -12.77 6.62 14.58
C THR A 85 -13.44 5.25 14.56
N LEU A 86 -12.65 4.17 14.48
CA LEU A 86 -13.20 2.80 14.50
C LEU A 86 -13.84 2.45 15.86
N LEU A 87 -13.27 2.91 16.97
CA LEU A 87 -13.85 2.75 18.32
C LEU A 87 -15.16 3.53 18.50
N ALA A 88 -15.34 4.64 17.78
CA ALA A 88 -16.60 5.36 17.75
C ALA A 88 -17.67 4.69 16.87
N GLY A 89 -17.33 3.61 16.15
CA GLY A 89 -18.17 2.96 15.16
C GLY A 89 -18.29 3.72 13.84
N ALA A 90 -17.48 4.76 13.63
CA ALA A 90 -17.47 5.58 12.43
C ALA A 90 -16.51 5.04 11.35
N THR A 91 -16.66 5.50 10.12
CA THR A 91 -15.85 5.10 8.96
C THR A 91 -14.68 6.05 8.76
N VAL A 92 -13.48 5.52 8.53
CA VAL A 92 -12.30 6.32 8.17
C VAL A 92 -12.25 6.54 6.65
N THR A 93 -12.03 7.79 6.20
CA THR A 93 -11.59 8.05 4.83
C THR A 93 -10.17 8.63 4.85
N PRO A 94 -9.16 7.82 4.46
CA PRO A 94 -7.79 8.29 4.35
C PRO A 94 -7.65 9.26 3.18
N ALA A 95 -7.00 10.41 3.39
CA ALA A 95 -6.72 11.39 2.33
C ALA A 95 -5.23 11.73 2.30
N ASN A 96 -4.67 11.76 1.09
CA ASN A 96 -3.27 12.15 0.91
C ASN A 96 -3.09 13.63 1.29
N PRO A 97 -2.19 13.99 2.23
CA PRO A 97 -1.98 15.36 2.68
C PRO A 97 -1.42 16.29 1.59
N LEU A 98 -1.05 15.77 0.43
CA LEU A 98 -0.57 16.53 -0.73
C LEU A 98 -1.65 16.79 -1.79
N LEU A 99 -2.90 16.39 -1.56
CA LEU A 99 -4.00 16.67 -2.50
C LEU A 99 -4.21 18.17 -2.67
N ALA A 100 -4.41 18.56 -3.93
CA ALA A 100 -4.89 19.90 -4.25
C ALA A 100 -6.28 20.16 -3.63
N PRO A 101 -6.65 21.41 -3.32
CA PRO A 101 -7.93 21.73 -2.66
C PRO A 101 -9.17 21.17 -3.38
N ASP A 102 -9.19 21.23 -4.71
CA ASP A 102 -10.32 20.76 -5.52
C ASP A 102 -10.48 19.23 -5.46
N ASP A 103 -9.37 18.49 -5.54
CA ASP A 103 -9.38 17.03 -5.45
C ASP A 103 -9.72 16.55 -4.03
N LEU A 104 -9.19 17.25 -3.01
CA LEU A 104 -9.53 17.00 -1.62
C LEU A 104 -11.01 17.27 -1.37
N GLY A 105 -11.52 18.40 -1.84
CA GLY A 105 -12.94 18.79 -1.74
C GLY A 105 -13.85 17.75 -2.40
N ALA A 106 -13.49 17.29 -3.60
CA ALA A 106 -14.23 16.25 -4.31
C ALA A 106 -14.27 14.91 -3.54
N GLN A 107 -13.12 14.49 -2.96
CA GLN A 107 -13.05 13.28 -2.14
C GLN A 107 -13.89 13.41 -0.87
N LEU A 108 -13.75 14.52 -0.12
CA LEU A 108 -14.48 14.74 1.13
C LEU A 108 -16.00 14.81 0.91
N ALA A 109 -16.43 15.46 -0.18
CA ALA A 109 -17.85 15.56 -0.55
C ALA A 109 -18.43 14.20 -0.98
N ASP A 110 -17.71 13.43 -1.83
CA ASP A 110 -18.14 12.09 -2.27
C ASP A 110 -18.21 11.13 -1.08
N ALA A 111 -17.23 11.17 -0.17
CA ALA A 111 -17.20 10.39 1.06
C ALA A 111 -18.30 10.81 2.07
N GLY A 112 -18.80 12.02 1.99
CA GLY A 112 -19.71 12.59 2.99
C GLY A 112 -19.03 12.83 4.34
N ALA A 113 -17.74 13.19 4.33
CA ALA A 113 -16.96 13.40 5.55
C ALA A 113 -17.55 14.53 6.40
N VAL A 114 -17.76 14.27 7.70
CA VAL A 114 -18.29 15.24 8.67
C VAL A 114 -17.22 15.83 9.59
N VAL A 115 -16.12 15.11 9.78
CA VAL A 115 -14.93 15.56 10.53
C VAL A 115 -13.70 15.34 9.65
N VAL A 116 -12.75 16.26 9.72
CA VAL A 116 -11.41 16.07 9.15
C VAL A 116 -10.36 16.39 10.21
N LEU A 117 -9.36 15.51 10.35
CA LEU A 117 -8.12 15.83 11.04
C LEU A 117 -7.03 16.07 9.99
N SER A 118 -6.45 17.27 9.99
CA SER A 118 -5.44 17.69 9.03
C SER A 118 -4.08 17.93 9.68
N TRP A 119 -3.04 17.68 8.89
CA TRP A 119 -1.70 18.14 9.21
C TRP A 119 -1.62 19.67 9.07
N GLU A 120 -0.91 20.33 9.98
CA GLU A 120 -0.79 21.80 10.01
C GLU A 120 -0.41 22.39 8.64
N ALA A 121 0.62 21.87 8.01
CA ALA A 121 1.07 22.36 6.70
C ALA A 121 0.06 22.12 5.56
N ALA A 122 -0.86 21.17 5.72
CA ALA A 122 -1.91 20.83 4.75
C ALA A 122 -3.27 21.48 5.07
N LEU A 123 -3.39 22.15 6.23
CA LEU A 123 -4.63 22.82 6.66
C LEU A 123 -5.19 23.83 5.63
N PRO A 124 -4.37 24.64 4.94
CA PRO A 124 -4.88 25.58 3.93
C PRO A 124 -5.71 24.88 2.83
N ALA A 125 -5.33 23.67 2.40
CA ALA A 125 -6.08 22.91 1.41
C ALA A 125 -7.46 22.49 1.94
N VAL A 126 -7.55 22.09 3.21
CA VAL A 126 -8.82 21.74 3.88
C VAL A 126 -9.74 22.96 3.97
N LEU A 127 -9.21 24.11 4.39
CA LEU A 127 -10.01 25.33 4.54
C LEU A 127 -10.54 25.83 3.18
N ALA A 128 -9.73 25.71 2.12
CA ALA A 128 -10.17 26.04 0.76
C ALA A 128 -11.23 25.06 0.22
N ALA A 129 -11.10 23.77 0.54
CA ALA A 129 -12.04 22.71 0.12
C ALA A 129 -13.37 22.74 0.90
N ARG A 130 -13.37 23.22 2.15
CA ARG A 130 -14.48 23.14 3.11
C ARG A 130 -15.84 23.61 2.58
N PRO A 131 -15.96 24.73 1.83
CA PRO A 131 -17.26 25.22 1.34
C PRO A 131 -18.00 24.22 0.44
N ALA A 132 -17.29 23.29 -0.20
CA ALA A 132 -17.86 22.27 -1.08
C ALA A 132 -18.17 20.93 -0.36
N THR A 133 -18.01 20.87 0.97
CA THR A 133 -18.09 19.66 1.77
C THR A 133 -19.17 19.72 2.85
N SER A 134 -19.43 18.57 3.50
CA SER A 134 -20.33 18.46 4.66
C SER A 134 -19.61 18.58 6.01
N LEU A 135 -18.38 19.08 6.03
CA LEU A 135 -17.55 19.16 7.23
C LEU A 135 -18.19 20.04 8.32
N LYS A 136 -18.47 19.42 9.46
CA LYS A 136 -18.94 20.08 10.69
C LYS A 136 -17.77 20.49 11.58
N ARG A 137 -16.67 19.71 11.59
CA ARG A 137 -15.50 19.90 12.43
C ARG A 137 -14.21 19.80 11.63
N VAL A 138 -13.32 20.75 11.84
CA VAL A 138 -11.93 20.71 11.34
C VAL A 138 -11.00 20.63 12.54
N LEU A 139 -10.21 19.55 12.59
CA LEU A 139 -9.17 19.32 13.59
C LEU A 139 -7.80 19.51 12.94
N VAL A 140 -6.82 19.93 13.73
CA VAL A 140 -5.44 20.12 13.26
C VAL A 140 -4.44 19.59 14.27
N THR A 141 -3.31 19.10 13.77
CA THR A 141 -2.14 18.74 14.57
C THR A 141 -0.87 18.98 13.75
N GLY A 142 0.27 19.08 14.42
CA GLY A 142 1.59 19.27 13.82
C GLY A 142 2.65 18.37 14.42
N ALA A 143 3.90 18.55 13.98
CA ALA A 143 5.05 17.76 14.44
C ALA A 143 5.32 17.92 15.95
N HIS A 144 4.98 19.07 16.51
CA HIS A 144 5.22 19.42 17.93
C HIS A 144 3.93 19.53 18.75
N GLY A 145 2.85 18.92 18.27
CA GLY A 145 1.52 19.00 18.86
C GLY A 145 0.59 19.96 18.13
N ASP A 146 -0.35 20.58 18.86
CA ASP A 146 -1.28 21.52 18.27
C ASP A 146 -0.59 22.83 17.91
N PRO A 147 -0.96 23.47 16.77
CA PRO A 147 -0.54 24.83 16.48
C PRO A 147 -0.99 25.82 17.57
N GLU A 148 -0.16 26.81 17.90
CA GLU A 148 -0.49 27.82 18.92
C GLU A 148 -1.76 28.62 18.60
N GLN A 149 -2.04 28.85 17.32
CA GLN A 149 -3.21 29.58 16.83
C GLN A 149 -3.87 28.87 15.64
N PRO A 150 -4.68 27.84 15.89
CA PRO A 150 -5.29 27.04 14.82
C PRO A 150 -6.33 27.80 13.96
N GLY A 151 -6.78 28.98 14.40
CA GLY A 151 -7.84 29.76 13.75
C GLY A 151 -9.22 29.55 14.41
N PRO A 152 -10.19 30.46 14.16
CA PRO A 152 -11.45 30.52 14.91
C PRO A 152 -12.39 29.32 14.68
N GLU A 153 -12.23 28.59 13.59
CA GLU A 153 -13.10 27.46 13.23
C GLU A 153 -12.36 26.12 13.21
N VAL A 154 -11.15 26.09 13.77
CA VAL A 154 -10.27 24.92 13.80
C VAL A 154 -9.94 24.59 15.25
N THR A 155 -9.96 23.31 15.60
CA THR A 155 -9.64 22.86 16.96
C THR A 155 -8.34 22.04 16.91
N GLY A 156 -7.40 22.30 17.82
CA GLY A 156 -6.22 21.46 17.99
C GLY A 156 -6.59 20.07 18.49
N LEU A 157 -5.88 19.04 18.03
CA LEU A 157 -6.16 17.66 18.43
C LEU A 157 -6.02 17.45 19.94
N GLY A 158 -4.97 18.00 20.57
CA GLY A 158 -4.78 17.90 22.02
C GLY A 158 -5.94 18.50 22.80
N ALA A 159 -6.36 19.71 22.43
CA ALA A 159 -7.53 20.37 23.04
C ALA A 159 -8.83 19.57 22.81
N TYR A 160 -8.95 18.88 21.67
CA TYR A 160 -10.11 18.03 21.36
C TYR A 160 -10.18 16.78 22.25
N LEU A 161 -9.02 16.25 22.65
CA LEU A 161 -8.90 15.07 23.53
C LEU A 161 -8.94 15.40 25.03
N ASP A 162 -8.70 16.65 25.39
CA ASP A 162 -8.56 17.04 26.79
C ASP A 162 -9.81 16.73 27.62
N GLY A 163 -9.61 16.13 28.80
CA GLY A 163 -10.68 15.73 29.72
C GLY A 163 -11.58 14.59 29.24
N ARG A 164 -11.27 13.93 28.11
CA ARG A 164 -12.07 12.80 27.60
C ARG A 164 -11.68 11.49 28.30
N PRO A 165 -12.66 10.56 28.49
CA PRO A 165 -12.37 9.24 29.05
C PRO A 165 -11.35 8.47 28.19
N SER A 166 -10.46 7.73 28.85
CA SER A 166 -9.40 6.92 28.22
C SER A 166 -9.77 5.45 28.01
N THR A 167 -11.00 5.05 28.35
CA THR A 167 -11.51 3.69 28.14
C THR A 167 -12.42 3.65 26.90
N PRO A 168 -12.41 2.55 26.11
CA PRO A 168 -13.25 2.44 24.93
C PRO A 168 -14.73 2.63 25.24
N PRO A 169 -15.49 3.38 24.41
CA PRO A 169 -16.92 3.58 24.63
C PRO A 169 -17.77 2.32 24.43
N GLY A 170 -17.26 1.32 23.70
CA GLY A 170 -17.95 0.07 23.42
C GLY A 170 -18.94 0.10 22.25
N THR A 171 -19.20 1.27 21.67
CA THR A 171 -20.14 1.46 20.55
C THR A 171 -19.71 0.77 19.26
N ASP A 172 -18.40 0.56 19.07
CA ASP A 172 -17.87 -0.23 17.95
C ASP A 172 -18.28 -1.70 18.02
N LEU A 173 -18.63 -2.23 19.18
CA LEU A 173 -19.14 -3.60 19.33
C LEU A 173 -20.58 -3.77 18.79
N GLU A 174 -21.26 -2.67 18.51
CA GLU A 174 -22.60 -2.65 17.92
C GLU A 174 -22.58 -2.61 16.37
N VAL A 175 -21.40 -2.42 15.76
CA VAL A 175 -21.27 -2.44 14.30
C VAL A 175 -21.43 -3.87 13.76
N ASP A 176 -22.01 -4.01 12.58
CA ASP A 176 -22.04 -5.26 11.82
C ASP A 176 -20.71 -5.36 11.03
N PRO A 177 -19.79 -6.28 11.40
CA PRO A 177 -18.47 -6.35 10.76
C PRO A 177 -18.52 -6.62 9.25
N ASP A 178 -19.59 -7.26 8.77
CA ASP A 178 -19.75 -7.65 7.37
C ASP A 178 -20.36 -6.54 6.50
N ARG A 179 -21.03 -5.56 7.12
CA ARG A 179 -21.78 -4.51 6.43
C ARG A 179 -21.29 -3.11 6.67
N ASP A 180 -20.93 -2.80 7.92
CA ASP A 180 -20.46 -1.45 8.28
C ASP A 180 -19.04 -1.22 7.77
N LEU A 181 -18.82 -0.04 7.21
CA LEU A 181 -17.52 0.32 6.65
C LEU A 181 -16.54 0.71 7.74
N ALA A 182 -15.38 0.07 7.73
CA ALA A 182 -14.21 0.55 8.46
C ALA A 182 -13.50 1.66 7.66
N HIS A 183 -13.35 1.44 6.35
CA HIS A 183 -12.71 2.42 5.48
C HIS A 183 -13.56 2.72 4.24
N LEU A 184 -13.44 3.97 3.80
CA LEU A 184 -13.77 4.40 2.47
C LEU A 184 -12.47 4.88 1.82
N ALA A 185 -11.76 3.94 1.16
CA ALA A 185 -10.40 4.14 0.67
C ALA A 185 -10.40 4.56 -0.80
N TYR A 186 -9.87 5.76 -1.09
CA TYR A 186 -9.87 6.30 -2.44
C TYR A 186 -8.64 5.84 -3.23
N THR A 187 -8.89 5.29 -4.43
CA THR A 187 -7.81 4.84 -5.33
C THR A 187 -7.39 5.96 -6.26
N GLY A 188 -6.08 6.10 -6.46
CA GLY A 188 -5.54 6.96 -7.52
C GLY A 188 -5.79 6.34 -8.89
N GLY A 189 -6.97 6.56 -9.47
CA GLY A 189 -7.27 6.12 -10.82
C GLY A 189 -6.41 6.86 -11.84
N THR A 190 -5.74 6.12 -12.75
CA THR A 190 -4.95 6.72 -13.84
C THR A 190 -5.82 7.23 -15.00
N THR A 191 -7.15 7.00 -14.95
CA THR A 191 -8.08 7.29 -16.06
C THR A 191 -9.25 8.17 -15.68
N GLY A 192 -9.33 8.71 -14.44
CA GLY A 192 -10.49 9.51 -14.04
C GLY A 192 -10.42 9.96 -12.57
N ARG A 193 -11.53 10.50 -12.06
CA ARG A 193 -11.65 10.87 -10.64
C ARG A 193 -11.46 9.64 -9.76
N SER A 194 -10.77 9.81 -8.64
CA SER A 194 -10.56 8.79 -7.61
C SER A 194 -11.90 8.17 -7.17
N LYS A 195 -11.91 6.84 -6.93
CA LYS A 195 -13.10 6.08 -6.52
C LYS A 195 -12.94 5.58 -5.10
N GLY A 196 -13.97 5.74 -4.27
CA GLY A 196 -13.98 5.21 -2.90
C GLY A 196 -14.28 3.72 -2.88
N VAL A 197 -13.31 2.90 -2.50
CA VAL A 197 -13.50 1.45 -2.29
C VAL A 197 -14.14 1.22 -0.93
N ARG A 198 -15.16 0.37 -0.88
CA ARG A 198 -15.95 0.06 0.32
C ARG A 198 -15.31 -1.08 1.09
N VAL A 199 -14.56 -0.77 2.13
CA VAL A 199 -13.85 -1.76 2.96
C VAL A 199 -14.58 -1.89 4.31
N THR A 200 -15.16 -3.07 4.60
CA THR A 200 -15.85 -3.35 5.86
C THR A 200 -14.85 -3.69 6.98
N HIS A 201 -15.32 -3.74 8.23
CA HIS A 201 -14.51 -4.20 9.36
C HIS A 201 -14.01 -5.64 9.15
N ARG A 202 -14.86 -6.51 8.55
CA ARG A 202 -14.48 -7.89 8.19
C ARG A 202 -13.30 -7.91 7.22
N HIS A 203 -13.32 -7.10 6.16
CA HIS A 203 -12.22 -7.04 5.18
C HIS A 203 -10.91 -6.62 5.82
N VAL A 204 -10.93 -5.56 6.67
CA VAL A 204 -9.74 -5.09 7.39
C VAL A 204 -9.16 -6.18 8.28
N LEU A 205 -10.00 -6.80 9.12
CA LEU A 205 -9.58 -7.82 10.06
C LEU A 205 -9.06 -9.07 9.32
N THR A 206 -9.78 -9.52 8.29
CA THR A 206 -9.37 -10.67 7.47
C THR A 206 -7.99 -10.45 6.87
N ASN A 207 -7.77 -9.34 6.16
CA ASN A 207 -6.52 -9.15 5.45
C ASN A 207 -5.34 -8.85 6.38
N ALA A 208 -5.58 -8.19 7.52
CA ALA A 208 -4.58 -8.03 8.56
C ALA A 208 -4.17 -9.38 9.17
N LEU A 209 -5.14 -10.27 9.44
CA LEU A 209 -4.88 -11.62 9.93
C LEU A 209 -4.19 -12.50 8.89
N GLN A 210 -4.63 -12.45 7.62
CA GLN A 210 -3.95 -13.16 6.53
C GLN A 210 -2.46 -12.81 6.49
N ALA A 211 -2.12 -11.51 6.49
CA ALA A 211 -0.73 -11.07 6.45
C ALA A 211 0.05 -11.41 7.74
N ALA A 212 -0.56 -11.21 8.91
CA ALA A 212 0.09 -11.49 10.18
C ALA A 212 0.33 -12.99 10.42
N CYS A 213 -0.65 -13.85 10.14
CA CYS A 213 -0.52 -15.30 10.23
C CYS A 213 0.48 -15.84 9.22
N TRP A 214 0.48 -15.31 7.98
CA TRP A 214 1.46 -15.66 6.96
C TRP A 214 2.90 -15.37 7.42
N GLY A 215 3.12 -14.21 8.03
CA GLY A 215 4.43 -13.77 8.51
C GLY A 215 4.92 -14.44 9.79
N THR A 216 4.04 -15.10 10.55
CA THR A 216 4.35 -15.65 11.89
C THR A 216 4.07 -17.15 12.04
N GLY A 217 3.37 -17.75 11.07
CA GLY A 217 2.87 -19.13 11.21
C GLY A 217 1.81 -19.32 12.30
N ALA A 218 1.31 -18.21 12.87
CA ALA A 218 0.30 -18.21 13.92
C ALA A 218 -1.11 -18.40 13.36
N ARG A 219 -2.08 -18.55 14.24
CA ARG A 219 -3.51 -18.55 13.93
C ARG A 219 -4.25 -17.44 14.70
N PRO A 220 -5.40 -16.95 14.22
CA PRO A 220 -6.20 -16.00 14.98
C PRO A 220 -6.81 -16.65 16.22
N ASP A 221 -6.97 -15.85 17.27
CA ASP A 221 -7.67 -16.23 18.50
C ASP A 221 -8.40 -15.03 19.09
N VAL A 222 -9.37 -15.27 19.96
CA VAL A 222 -10.14 -14.24 20.67
C VAL A 222 -9.87 -14.35 22.15
N THR A 223 -9.52 -13.23 22.77
CA THR A 223 -9.31 -13.13 24.20
C THR A 223 -10.30 -12.17 24.86
N ALA A 224 -10.70 -12.48 26.08
CA ALA A 224 -11.42 -11.52 26.91
C ALA A 224 -10.41 -10.56 27.55
N THR A 225 -10.52 -9.28 27.23
CA THR A 225 -9.67 -8.23 27.79
C THR A 225 -10.45 -7.36 28.78
N GLY A 226 -9.75 -6.56 29.58
CA GLY A 226 -10.39 -5.53 30.41
C GLY A 226 -11.12 -4.43 29.62
N TYR A 227 -11.03 -4.47 28.28
CA TYR A 227 -11.56 -3.47 27.35
C TYR A 227 -12.64 -4.03 26.41
N GLY A 228 -13.10 -5.27 26.63
CA GLY A 228 -13.99 -6.03 25.74
C GLY A 228 -13.23 -7.10 24.95
N PRO A 229 -13.90 -7.79 23.99
CA PRO A 229 -13.26 -8.84 23.21
C PRO A 229 -12.10 -8.30 22.37
N GLY A 230 -10.96 -8.98 22.42
CA GLY A 230 -9.75 -8.65 21.68
C GLY A 230 -9.35 -9.76 20.72
N VAL A 231 -8.79 -9.41 19.57
CA VAL A 231 -8.19 -10.35 18.60
C VAL A 231 -6.68 -10.40 18.83
N VAL A 232 -6.15 -11.61 18.95
CA VAL A 232 -4.73 -11.90 19.14
C VAL A 232 -4.27 -13.00 18.21
N LEU A 233 -2.96 -13.23 18.14
CA LEU A 233 -2.37 -14.38 17.44
C LEU A 233 -1.99 -15.46 18.47
N ALA A 234 -2.38 -16.71 18.21
CA ALA A 234 -2.02 -17.88 18.99
C ALA A 234 -1.14 -18.84 18.21
N ASP A 235 -0.45 -19.74 18.90
CA ASP A 235 0.34 -20.84 18.34
C ASP A 235 1.27 -20.40 17.18
N PRO A 236 2.21 -19.46 17.41
CA PRO A 236 3.13 -19.03 16.37
C PRO A 236 4.00 -20.19 15.89
N GLY A 237 4.37 -20.17 14.61
CA GLY A 237 5.32 -21.12 14.06
C GLY A 237 6.69 -21.04 14.75
N PRO A 238 7.53 -22.08 14.57
CA PRO A 238 8.83 -22.14 15.24
C PRO A 238 9.76 -21.02 14.77
N VAL A 239 10.59 -20.48 15.68
CA VAL A 239 11.54 -19.37 15.40
C VAL A 239 12.57 -19.76 14.33
N SER A 240 12.85 -21.05 14.14
CA SER A 240 13.68 -21.54 13.05
C SER A 240 13.10 -21.21 11.68
N GLU A 241 11.77 -21.17 11.54
CA GLU A 241 11.07 -20.85 10.31
C GLU A 241 10.63 -19.38 10.25
N PHE A 242 10.14 -18.84 11.36
CA PHE A 242 9.64 -17.46 11.48
C PHE A 242 10.55 -16.66 12.41
N PRO A 243 11.61 -16.01 11.88
CA PRO A 243 12.72 -15.52 12.69
C PRO A 243 12.42 -14.27 13.52
N THR A 244 11.23 -13.68 13.41
CA THR A 244 10.80 -12.54 14.23
C THR A 244 9.65 -12.97 15.14
N PRO A 245 9.92 -13.36 16.39
CA PRO A 245 8.88 -13.76 17.33
C PRO A 245 7.89 -12.62 17.60
N ILE A 246 6.62 -12.98 17.86
CA ILE A 246 5.56 -12.03 18.23
C ILE A 246 6.00 -11.22 19.46
N GLY A 247 5.84 -9.90 19.41
CA GLY A 247 6.25 -8.94 20.46
C GLY A 247 7.70 -8.47 20.37
N THR A 248 8.49 -8.97 19.40
CA THR A 248 9.91 -8.58 19.25
C THR A 248 10.22 -7.84 17.96
N GLY A 249 9.25 -7.75 17.05
CA GLY A 249 9.41 -7.08 15.75
C GLY A 249 9.71 -5.58 15.90
N ARG A 250 10.60 -5.07 15.04
CA ARG A 250 10.87 -3.64 14.87
C ARG A 250 10.99 -3.32 13.40
N ALA A 251 10.21 -2.33 12.94
CA ALA A 251 10.16 -1.96 11.53
C ALA A 251 10.15 -0.43 11.37
N ILE A 252 10.63 0.07 10.23
CA ILE A 252 10.51 1.48 9.87
C ILE A 252 9.27 1.67 9.00
N GLY A 253 8.36 2.52 9.47
CA GLY A 253 7.09 2.81 8.81
C GLY A 253 7.22 3.97 7.82
N ILE A 254 7.52 3.67 6.54
CA ILE A 254 7.56 4.66 5.45
C ILE A 254 6.38 4.54 4.49
N ALA A 255 5.76 3.36 4.38
CA ALA A 255 4.58 3.19 3.55
C ALA A 255 3.45 4.14 4.02
N PRO A 256 2.89 4.99 3.14
CA PRO A 256 1.89 5.97 3.57
C PRO A 256 0.65 5.29 4.16
N TRP A 257 0.25 5.70 5.36
CA TRP A 257 -0.92 5.13 6.04
C TRP A 257 -2.26 5.53 5.41
N PHE A 258 -2.26 6.51 4.54
CA PHE A 258 -3.43 6.83 3.71
C PHE A 258 -3.57 5.90 2.48
N HIS A 259 -2.67 4.94 2.29
CA HIS A 259 -2.70 3.93 1.23
C HIS A 259 -2.89 2.53 1.82
N ALA A 260 -3.57 1.63 1.13
CA ALA A 260 -3.94 0.29 1.62
C ALA A 260 -2.77 -0.48 2.24
N MET A 261 -1.59 -0.50 1.58
CA MET A 261 -0.39 -1.17 2.10
C MET A 261 0.05 -0.57 3.45
N GLY A 262 0.03 0.75 3.59
CA GLY A 262 0.37 1.42 4.84
C GLY A 262 -0.69 1.22 5.90
N THR A 263 -1.98 1.32 5.56
CA THR A 263 -3.07 1.13 6.53
C THR A 263 -3.09 -0.29 7.08
N ILE A 264 -3.06 -1.31 6.23
CA ILE A 264 -3.15 -2.70 6.69
C ILE A 264 -1.78 -3.21 7.15
N GLY A 265 -0.77 -3.17 6.28
CA GLY A 265 0.56 -3.71 6.57
C GLY A 265 1.36 -2.89 7.59
N GLY A 266 1.24 -1.57 7.56
CA GLY A 266 2.00 -0.66 8.42
C GLY A 266 1.31 -0.23 9.72
N LEU A 267 -0.03 -0.33 9.82
CA LEU A 267 -0.78 0.12 11.00
C LEU A 267 -1.57 -1.01 11.68
N ASN A 268 -2.16 -1.96 10.94
CA ASN A 268 -2.96 -3.05 11.52
C ASN A 268 -2.10 -4.29 11.87
N VAL A 269 -1.27 -4.77 10.94
CA VAL A 269 -0.41 -5.94 11.16
C VAL A 269 0.53 -5.77 12.36
N PRO A 270 1.20 -4.61 12.59
CA PRO A 270 2.02 -4.39 13.77
C PRO A 270 1.31 -4.58 15.10
N LEU A 271 0.02 -4.27 15.21
CA LEU A 271 -0.75 -4.53 16.44
C LEU A 271 -0.92 -6.02 16.71
N LEU A 272 -1.21 -6.82 15.68
CA LEU A 272 -1.34 -8.27 15.82
C LEU A 272 -0.01 -8.94 16.20
N THR A 273 1.08 -8.48 15.61
CA THR A 273 2.42 -9.06 15.80
C THR A 273 3.20 -8.47 16.96
N GLY A 274 2.71 -7.42 17.60
CA GLY A 274 3.44 -6.71 18.66
C GLY A 274 4.69 -6.00 18.16
N THR A 275 4.67 -5.50 16.92
CA THR A 275 5.82 -4.85 16.28
C THR A 275 5.89 -3.38 16.67
N THR A 276 7.06 -2.92 17.11
CA THR A 276 7.35 -1.49 17.26
C THR A 276 7.61 -0.87 15.90
N THR A 277 6.87 0.17 15.52
CA THR A 277 7.06 0.91 14.28
C THR A 277 7.77 2.23 14.54
N ILE A 278 8.95 2.40 13.95
CA ILE A 278 9.69 3.67 13.91
C ILE A 278 9.13 4.48 12.73
N VAL A 279 8.41 5.55 13.04
CA VAL A 279 7.60 6.29 12.06
C VAL A 279 8.45 7.34 11.36
N HIS A 280 8.54 7.24 10.05
CA HIS A 280 9.12 8.26 9.18
C HIS A 280 8.00 8.91 8.35
N ALA A 281 7.83 10.22 8.48
CA ALA A 281 6.83 10.97 7.72
C ALA A 281 7.18 11.04 6.22
N ARG A 282 8.46 10.90 5.88
CA ARG A 282 9.00 10.80 4.52
C ARG A 282 10.24 9.93 4.51
N PHE A 283 10.53 9.34 3.37
CA PHE A 283 11.75 8.54 3.17
C PHE A 283 12.99 9.42 3.01
N ASP A 284 14.02 9.13 3.79
CA ASP A 284 15.39 9.58 3.63
C ASP A 284 16.29 8.37 3.88
N PRO A 285 17.16 7.95 2.93
CA PRO A 285 17.92 6.71 3.05
C PRO A 285 18.93 6.70 4.20
N ARG A 286 19.53 7.85 4.52
CA ARG A 286 20.52 7.95 5.61
C ARG A 286 19.82 7.89 6.97
N ALA A 287 18.73 8.63 7.14
CA ALA A 287 17.92 8.57 8.35
C ALA A 287 17.33 7.16 8.55
N TYR A 288 16.89 6.52 7.47
CA TYR A 288 16.39 5.14 7.51
C TYR A 288 17.45 4.17 8.03
N LEU A 289 18.69 4.22 7.47
CA LEU A 289 19.78 3.34 7.88
C LEU A 289 20.27 3.64 9.31
N ALA A 290 20.32 4.92 9.69
CA ALA A 290 20.67 5.32 11.06
C ALA A 290 19.67 4.77 12.08
N ASP A 291 18.39 4.89 11.83
CA ASP A 291 17.35 4.37 12.70
C ASP A 291 17.25 2.84 12.65
N ALA A 292 17.48 2.21 11.49
CA ALA A 292 17.57 0.75 11.38
C ALA A 292 18.65 0.17 12.30
N THR A 293 19.81 0.82 12.34
CA THR A 293 20.92 0.50 13.25
C THR A 293 20.54 0.79 14.71
N ARG A 294 20.10 2.02 15.00
CA ARG A 294 19.81 2.50 16.36
C ARG A 294 18.75 1.65 17.07
N PHE A 295 17.71 1.27 16.37
CA PHE A 295 16.58 0.51 16.94
C PHE A 295 16.70 -0.99 16.73
N ALA A 296 17.82 -1.48 16.18
CA ALA A 296 18.00 -2.90 15.85
C ALA A 296 16.80 -3.46 15.10
N VAL A 297 16.46 -2.83 13.95
CA VAL A 297 15.30 -3.16 13.13
C VAL A 297 15.38 -4.60 12.64
N THR A 298 14.28 -5.33 12.71
CA THR A 298 14.19 -6.74 12.30
C THR A 298 13.65 -6.94 10.90
N THR A 299 12.86 -5.97 10.41
CA THR A 299 12.23 -6.03 9.08
C THR A 299 12.41 -4.71 8.36
N LEU A 300 12.98 -4.75 7.15
CA LEU A 300 13.00 -3.62 6.24
C LEU A 300 11.75 -3.68 5.34
N SER A 301 11.12 -2.53 5.10
CA SER A 301 9.93 -2.44 4.25
C SER A 301 10.06 -1.31 3.25
N GLY A 302 9.62 -1.54 2.00
CA GLY A 302 9.68 -0.52 0.98
C GLY A 302 9.27 -1.02 -0.40
N ALA A 303 9.31 -0.10 -1.37
CA ALA A 303 9.24 -0.41 -2.79
C ALA A 303 10.67 -0.53 -3.37
N PRO A 304 10.87 -1.09 -4.56
CA PRO A 304 12.20 -1.27 -5.15
C PRO A 304 13.09 -0.02 -5.15
N PRO A 305 12.60 1.21 -5.42
CA PRO A 305 13.42 2.43 -5.33
C PRO A 305 13.98 2.71 -3.93
N VAL A 306 13.26 2.29 -2.88
CA VAL A 306 13.74 2.41 -1.50
C VAL A 306 15.00 1.56 -1.32
N TYR A 307 14.97 0.30 -1.77
CA TYR A 307 16.10 -0.61 -1.64
C TYR A 307 17.30 -0.19 -2.48
N ALA A 308 17.07 0.32 -3.69
CA ALA A 308 18.13 0.91 -4.52
C ALA A 308 18.81 2.08 -3.80
N ALA A 309 18.03 2.97 -3.17
CA ALA A 309 18.57 4.09 -2.39
C ALA A 309 19.30 3.64 -1.12
N LEU A 310 18.80 2.61 -0.41
CA LEU A 310 19.50 2.04 0.75
C LEU A 310 20.84 1.42 0.36
N LEU A 311 20.90 0.65 -0.73
CA LEU A 311 22.13 0.08 -1.27
C LEU A 311 23.14 1.17 -1.68
N ALA A 312 22.69 2.27 -2.27
CA ALA A 312 23.53 3.40 -2.65
C ALA A 312 24.12 4.15 -1.44
N HIS A 313 23.55 3.98 -0.24
CA HIS A 313 24.03 4.61 1.00
C HIS A 313 24.49 3.60 2.05
N ARG A 314 24.67 2.33 1.68
CA ARG A 314 24.98 1.22 2.61
C ARG A 314 26.20 1.46 3.50
N GLU A 315 27.18 2.23 3.03
CA GLU A 315 28.38 2.60 3.79
C GLU A 315 28.07 3.52 4.99
N THR A 316 26.88 4.12 5.03
CA THR A 316 26.44 4.94 6.18
C THR A 316 25.72 4.12 7.26
N ALA A 317 25.42 2.85 6.97
CA ALA A 317 24.79 1.96 7.94
C ALA A 317 25.80 1.49 9.00
N GLY A 318 25.30 1.36 10.24
CA GLY A 318 26.00 0.64 11.28
C GLY A 318 25.69 -0.86 11.25
N ASP A 319 25.61 -1.50 12.43
CA ASP A 319 25.27 -2.90 12.54
C ASP A 319 23.78 -3.15 12.21
N LEU A 320 23.54 -3.93 11.16
CA LEU A 320 22.23 -4.40 10.71
C LEU A 320 22.03 -5.91 10.92
N SER A 321 22.84 -6.55 11.76
CA SER A 321 22.77 -7.98 12.05
C SER A 321 21.41 -8.41 12.67
N SER A 322 20.61 -7.45 13.12
CA SER A 322 19.23 -7.68 13.60
C SER A 322 18.21 -7.91 12.48
N VAL A 323 18.50 -7.46 11.25
CA VAL A 323 17.58 -7.62 10.11
C VAL A 323 17.42 -9.09 9.76
N ARG A 324 16.18 -9.56 9.69
CA ARG A 324 15.82 -10.96 9.40
C ARG A 324 15.00 -11.09 8.12
N SER A 325 14.23 -10.06 7.81
CA SER A 325 13.31 -10.08 6.68
C SER A 325 13.25 -8.73 5.97
N LEU A 326 12.78 -8.80 4.73
CA LEU A 326 12.54 -7.65 3.87
C LEU A 326 11.22 -7.87 3.13
N THR A 327 10.37 -6.84 3.09
CA THR A 327 9.12 -6.88 2.35
C THR A 327 9.13 -5.83 1.24
N SER A 328 8.84 -6.25 0.01
CA SER A 328 8.74 -5.38 -1.17
C SER A 328 7.34 -5.45 -1.77
N GLY A 329 6.81 -4.30 -2.18
CA GLY A 329 5.51 -4.19 -2.82
C GLY A 329 5.45 -3.04 -3.81
N ALA A 330 4.28 -2.84 -4.42
CA ALA A 330 3.97 -1.82 -5.42
C ALA A 330 4.64 -2.01 -6.80
N ALA A 331 5.78 -2.69 -6.88
CA ALA A 331 6.47 -3.07 -8.11
C ALA A 331 7.37 -4.28 -7.85
N PRO A 332 7.79 -5.05 -8.87
CA PRO A 332 8.72 -6.15 -8.70
C PRO A 332 10.10 -5.69 -8.27
N LEU A 333 10.74 -6.49 -7.44
CA LEU A 333 12.11 -6.25 -6.99
C LEU A 333 13.09 -6.87 -8.00
N PRO A 334 13.95 -6.06 -8.66
CA PRO A 334 14.93 -6.57 -9.62
C PRO A 334 15.89 -7.60 -9.00
N ALA A 335 16.24 -8.64 -9.78
CA ALA A 335 17.11 -9.71 -9.31
C ALA A 335 18.50 -9.21 -8.85
N GLU A 336 19.01 -8.15 -9.48
CA GLU A 336 20.26 -7.50 -9.08
C GLU A 336 20.16 -6.90 -7.67
N ILE A 337 19.02 -6.26 -7.35
CA ILE A 337 18.78 -5.69 -6.02
C ILE A 337 18.66 -6.81 -5.00
N ILE A 338 17.96 -7.91 -5.33
CA ILE A 338 17.86 -9.09 -4.44
C ILE A 338 19.26 -9.63 -4.11
N ARG A 339 20.11 -9.81 -5.12
CA ARG A 339 21.48 -10.30 -4.91
C ARG A 339 22.28 -9.33 -4.03
N ALA A 340 22.30 -8.04 -4.38
CA ALA A 340 23.04 -7.03 -3.61
C ALA A 340 22.57 -6.92 -2.16
N LEU A 341 21.27 -7.12 -1.88
CA LEU A 341 20.72 -7.13 -0.52
C LEU A 341 21.20 -8.37 0.26
N ARG A 342 21.24 -9.56 -0.37
CA ARG A 342 21.77 -10.78 0.26
C ARG A 342 23.28 -10.69 0.51
N ASP A 343 24.04 -10.19 -0.46
CA ASP A 343 25.48 -9.93 -0.28
C ASP A 343 25.77 -8.99 0.89
N TRP A 344 24.88 -8.04 1.14
CA TRP A 344 25.04 -7.05 2.21
C TRP A 344 24.51 -7.52 3.56
N LEU A 345 23.30 -8.12 3.61
CA LEU A 345 22.58 -8.43 4.85
C LEU A 345 22.61 -9.93 5.22
N GLY A 346 23.16 -10.77 4.34
CA GLY A 346 23.30 -12.21 4.53
C GLY A 346 22.33 -13.07 3.70
N GLU A 347 22.77 -14.26 3.36
CA GLU A 347 22.03 -15.22 2.54
C GLU A 347 20.73 -15.70 3.19
N ASP A 348 20.68 -15.73 4.54
CA ASP A 348 19.50 -16.13 5.31
C ASP A 348 18.37 -15.10 5.32
N LEU A 349 18.56 -13.93 4.66
CA LEU A 349 17.57 -12.89 4.58
C LEU A 349 16.30 -13.36 3.86
N VAL A 350 15.18 -13.32 4.57
CA VAL A 350 13.86 -13.62 3.98
C VAL A 350 13.39 -12.42 3.18
N ILE A 351 13.40 -12.51 1.86
CA ILE A 351 12.87 -11.48 0.96
C ILE A 351 11.49 -11.93 0.47
N SER A 352 10.46 -11.14 0.79
CA SER A 352 9.08 -11.42 0.42
C SER A 352 8.54 -10.28 -0.44
N GLU A 353 8.06 -10.61 -1.63
CA GLU A 353 7.28 -9.72 -2.49
C GLU A 353 5.79 -10.00 -2.31
N GLY A 354 4.95 -8.98 -2.52
CA GLY A 354 3.51 -9.16 -2.44
C GLY A 354 2.79 -8.38 -3.52
N TYR A 355 1.61 -8.88 -3.90
CA TYR A 355 0.71 -8.22 -4.84
C TYR A 355 -0.66 -8.02 -4.22
N GLY A 356 -1.24 -6.87 -4.54
CA GLY A 356 -2.57 -6.52 -4.13
C GLY A 356 -2.96 -5.11 -4.56
N LEU A 357 -4.18 -4.77 -4.27
CA LEU A 357 -4.82 -3.50 -4.62
C LEU A 357 -5.85 -3.15 -3.56
N THR A 358 -6.36 -1.93 -3.60
CA THR A 358 -7.33 -1.45 -2.60
C THR A 358 -8.61 -2.29 -2.59
N GLU A 359 -9.03 -2.80 -3.75
CA GLU A 359 -10.20 -3.64 -3.96
C GLU A 359 -10.08 -5.04 -3.32
N VAL A 360 -8.87 -5.47 -2.95
CA VAL A 360 -8.61 -6.64 -2.10
C VAL A 360 -8.14 -6.23 -0.71
N THR A 361 -8.50 -5.04 -0.26
CA THR A 361 -8.13 -4.44 1.03
C THR A 361 -6.65 -4.06 1.09
N MET A 362 -5.72 -4.99 0.79
CA MET A 362 -4.27 -4.75 0.63
C MET A 362 -3.62 -5.87 -0.18
N ALA A 363 -3.57 -7.11 0.34
CA ALA A 363 -2.79 -8.20 -0.24
C ALA A 363 -3.69 -9.36 -0.72
N ALA A 364 -3.42 -9.85 -1.93
CA ALA A 364 -3.97 -11.09 -2.47
C ALA A 364 -2.92 -12.21 -2.49
N THR A 365 -1.65 -11.86 -2.74
CA THR A 365 -0.53 -12.80 -2.65
C THR A 365 0.60 -12.25 -1.80
N LEU A 366 1.36 -13.14 -1.18
CA LEU A 366 2.58 -12.83 -0.46
C LEU A 366 3.63 -13.90 -0.75
N GLY A 367 4.88 -13.49 -0.88
CA GLY A 367 6.02 -14.39 -0.91
C GLY A 367 6.10 -15.19 0.38
N PRO A 368 6.48 -16.48 0.34
CA PRO A 368 6.56 -17.32 1.53
C PRO A 368 7.47 -16.74 2.60
N ALA A 369 6.98 -16.67 3.85
CA ALA A 369 7.68 -16.09 4.99
C ALA A 369 8.53 -17.11 5.76
N ALA A 370 8.19 -18.39 5.72
CA ALA A 370 8.97 -19.44 6.37
C ALA A 370 10.36 -19.58 5.70
N ARG A 371 11.42 -19.78 6.48
CA ARG A 371 12.80 -19.86 5.95
C ARG A 371 13.01 -21.03 4.99
N SER A 372 12.41 -22.17 5.27
CA SER A 372 12.51 -23.38 4.43
C SER A 372 11.68 -23.32 3.14
N ALA A 373 10.78 -22.35 3.02
CA ALA A 373 9.88 -22.28 1.88
C ALA A 373 10.60 -21.83 0.59
N ASP A 374 10.15 -22.35 -0.54
CA ASP A 374 10.62 -21.94 -1.86
C ASP A 374 10.22 -20.48 -2.14
N ARG A 375 11.17 -19.66 -2.56
CA ARG A 375 10.95 -18.26 -2.96
C ARG A 375 11.45 -18.07 -4.38
N ARG A 376 10.53 -17.68 -5.27
CA ARG A 376 10.79 -17.54 -6.70
C ARG A 376 10.95 -16.08 -7.06
N PRO A 377 12.19 -15.61 -7.31
CA PRO A 377 12.42 -14.24 -7.78
C PRO A 377 11.62 -13.93 -9.03
N GLY A 378 11.06 -12.70 -9.09
CA GLY A 378 10.20 -12.28 -10.21
C GLY A 378 8.74 -12.71 -10.08
N THR A 379 8.38 -13.44 -9.01
CA THR A 379 6.98 -13.70 -8.64
C THR A 379 6.56 -12.83 -7.47
N VAL A 380 5.27 -12.62 -7.34
CA VAL A 380 4.65 -11.92 -6.19
C VAL A 380 4.10 -12.91 -5.15
N GLY A 381 4.58 -14.15 -5.17
CA GLY A 381 4.27 -15.18 -4.21
C GLY A 381 2.99 -15.96 -4.51
N LEU A 382 2.41 -16.49 -3.44
CA LEU A 382 1.27 -17.41 -3.44
C LEU A 382 0.03 -16.71 -2.86
N PRO A 383 -1.19 -17.15 -3.22
CA PRO A 383 -2.43 -16.63 -2.63
C PRO A 383 -2.42 -16.72 -1.10
N VAL A 384 -2.86 -15.68 -0.41
CA VAL A 384 -3.03 -15.72 1.06
C VAL A 384 -4.24 -16.58 1.45
N ALA A 385 -4.37 -16.94 2.71
CA ALA A 385 -5.41 -17.87 3.21
C ALA A 385 -6.82 -17.51 2.71
N GLY A 386 -7.55 -18.50 2.19
CA GLY A 386 -8.90 -18.34 1.65
C GLY A 386 -8.98 -17.58 0.33
N THR A 387 -7.86 -17.26 -0.31
CA THR A 387 -7.82 -16.53 -1.59
C THR A 387 -7.64 -17.49 -2.76
N GLU A 388 -8.40 -17.25 -3.81
CA GLU A 388 -8.29 -17.93 -5.09
C GLU A 388 -7.87 -16.93 -6.17
N ILE A 389 -6.96 -17.35 -7.05
CA ILE A 389 -6.50 -16.58 -8.20
C ILE A 389 -6.62 -17.43 -9.45
N ARG A 390 -7.15 -16.86 -10.51
CA ARG A 390 -7.12 -17.45 -11.84
C ARG A 390 -6.61 -16.46 -12.87
N ILE A 391 -6.06 -16.99 -13.95
CA ILE A 391 -5.74 -16.22 -15.14
C ILE A 391 -6.87 -16.43 -16.15
N SER A 392 -7.44 -15.34 -16.62
CA SER A 392 -8.58 -15.35 -17.55
C SER A 392 -8.20 -14.78 -18.90
N GLY A 393 -8.65 -15.44 -19.95
CA GLY A 393 -8.55 -14.96 -21.32
C GLY A 393 -9.58 -13.87 -21.63
N PRO A 394 -9.57 -13.35 -22.89
CA PRO A 394 -10.40 -12.22 -23.31
C PRO A 394 -11.91 -12.46 -23.18
N ASP A 395 -12.35 -13.71 -23.30
CA ASP A 395 -13.77 -14.10 -23.19
C ASP A 395 -14.15 -14.54 -21.78
N GLY A 396 -13.25 -14.34 -20.80
CA GLY A 396 -13.42 -14.71 -19.39
C GLY A 396 -13.18 -16.19 -19.09
N GLU A 397 -12.71 -16.95 -20.06
CA GLU A 397 -12.32 -18.35 -19.91
C GLU A 397 -11.10 -18.51 -18.99
N GLU A 398 -11.07 -19.58 -18.22
CA GLU A 398 -9.93 -19.93 -17.38
C GLU A 398 -8.79 -20.47 -18.24
N LEU A 399 -7.59 -19.92 -18.09
CA LEU A 399 -6.39 -20.34 -18.81
C LEU A 399 -5.56 -21.36 -18.01
N ASP A 400 -4.76 -22.17 -18.71
CA ASP A 400 -3.83 -23.11 -18.13
C ASP A 400 -2.61 -22.42 -17.51
N ALA A 401 -1.87 -23.17 -16.67
CA ALA A 401 -0.60 -22.71 -16.11
C ALA A 401 0.38 -22.32 -17.21
N GLY A 402 1.12 -21.23 -16.99
CA GLY A 402 2.06 -20.67 -17.94
C GLY A 402 1.46 -19.75 -19.00
N ALA A 403 0.13 -19.72 -19.15
CA ALA A 403 -0.54 -18.79 -20.07
C ALA A 403 -0.66 -17.39 -19.47
N GLU A 404 -0.58 -16.38 -20.34
CA GLU A 404 -0.78 -14.97 -19.97
C GLU A 404 -2.24 -14.55 -20.15
N GLY A 405 -2.79 -13.84 -19.16
CA GLY A 405 -4.14 -13.29 -19.20
C GLY A 405 -4.42 -12.37 -18.03
N GLU A 406 -5.65 -11.90 -17.90
CA GLU A 406 -6.06 -11.05 -16.81
C GLU A 406 -6.08 -11.83 -15.47
N VAL A 407 -5.52 -11.23 -14.44
CA VAL A 407 -5.55 -11.77 -13.07
C VAL A 407 -6.93 -11.50 -12.46
N TRP A 408 -7.65 -12.57 -12.13
CA TRP A 408 -8.91 -12.47 -11.41
C TRP A 408 -8.75 -13.04 -10.00
N ILE A 409 -9.34 -12.35 -9.01
CA ILE A 409 -9.16 -12.66 -7.59
C ILE A 409 -10.52 -12.86 -6.93
N ARG A 410 -10.63 -13.92 -6.13
CA ARG A 410 -11.75 -14.16 -5.22
C ARG A 410 -11.24 -14.50 -3.83
N GLY A 411 -11.88 -13.97 -2.79
CA GLY A 411 -11.46 -14.26 -1.41
C GLY A 411 -12.18 -13.39 -0.38
N PRO A 412 -12.04 -13.72 0.91
CA PRO A 412 -12.76 -13.05 1.98
C PRO A 412 -12.31 -11.60 2.23
N GLN A 413 -11.17 -11.18 1.69
CA GLN A 413 -10.67 -9.81 1.73
C GLN A 413 -11.06 -8.97 0.51
N VAL A 414 -11.68 -9.57 -0.50
CA VAL A 414 -12.16 -8.88 -1.70
C VAL A 414 -13.36 -8.02 -1.34
N THR A 415 -13.31 -6.73 -1.65
CA THR A 415 -14.32 -5.75 -1.23
C THR A 415 -15.61 -5.83 -2.04
N GLY A 416 -16.69 -5.25 -1.52
CA GLY A 416 -17.99 -5.26 -2.18
C GLY A 416 -18.19 -4.18 -3.25
N GLY A 417 -17.10 -3.56 -3.77
CA GLY A 417 -17.16 -2.57 -4.84
C GLY A 417 -16.97 -1.12 -4.42
N TYR A 418 -17.43 -0.21 -5.25
CA TYR A 418 -17.15 1.22 -5.14
C TYR A 418 -18.35 2.01 -4.57
N HIS A 419 -18.05 3.04 -3.79
CA HIS A 419 -19.03 3.92 -3.17
C HIS A 419 -19.78 4.72 -4.23
N ARG A 420 -21.12 4.63 -4.26
CA ARG A 420 -21.99 5.34 -5.21
C ARG A 420 -21.61 5.18 -6.68
N ARG A 421 -20.98 4.04 -7.05
CA ARG A 421 -20.54 3.73 -8.40
C ARG A 421 -21.02 2.33 -8.83
N PRO A 422 -22.34 2.14 -9.02
CA PRO A 422 -22.86 0.80 -9.34
C PRO A 422 -22.40 0.26 -10.70
N ALA A 423 -22.24 1.13 -11.71
CA ALA A 423 -21.78 0.72 -13.03
C ALA A 423 -20.32 0.25 -13.00
N GLU A 424 -19.44 1.02 -12.33
CA GLU A 424 -18.03 0.65 -12.18
C GLU A 424 -17.86 -0.58 -11.29
N THR A 425 -18.74 -0.76 -10.30
CA THR A 425 -18.76 -1.97 -9.48
C THR A 425 -19.12 -3.19 -10.34
N ALA A 426 -20.19 -3.12 -11.12
CA ALA A 426 -20.61 -4.20 -12.01
C ALA A 426 -19.59 -4.53 -13.11
N ALA A 427 -18.77 -3.56 -13.50
CA ALA A 427 -17.67 -3.77 -14.47
C ALA A 427 -16.43 -4.42 -13.84
N ALA A 428 -16.21 -4.24 -12.54
CA ALA A 428 -15.03 -4.76 -11.85
C ALA A 428 -15.26 -6.10 -11.14
N PHE A 429 -16.52 -6.47 -10.85
CA PHE A 429 -16.87 -7.69 -10.13
C PHE A 429 -17.93 -8.46 -10.90
N ASP A 430 -17.71 -9.77 -11.10
CA ASP A 430 -18.71 -10.64 -11.70
C ASP A 430 -19.73 -11.18 -10.68
N GLY A 431 -20.73 -11.94 -11.19
CA GLY A 431 -21.78 -12.54 -10.35
C GLY A 431 -21.28 -13.67 -9.45
N ASP A 432 -20.11 -14.23 -9.69
CA ASP A 432 -19.49 -15.32 -8.94
C ASP A 432 -18.49 -14.82 -7.90
N GLY A 433 -18.36 -13.50 -7.73
CA GLY A 433 -17.49 -12.85 -6.73
C GLY A 433 -16.03 -12.71 -7.14
N TRP A 434 -15.72 -12.84 -8.43
CA TRP A 434 -14.39 -12.56 -8.94
C TRP A 434 -14.22 -11.07 -9.20
N LEU A 435 -13.09 -10.53 -8.71
CA LEU A 435 -12.61 -9.19 -9.05
C LEU A 435 -11.75 -9.27 -10.31
N HIS A 436 -12.11 -8.51 -11.31
CA HIS A 436 -11.30 -8.26 -12.51
C HIS A 436 -10.31 -7.15 -12.19
N THR A 437 -9.03 -7.51 -12.08
CA THR A 437 -8.03 -6.56 -11.56
C THR A 437 -7.55 -5.54 -12.59
N GLY A 438 -7.68 -5.88 -13.86
CA GLY A 438 -7.06 -5.13 -14.96
C GLY A 438 -5.53 -5.28 -15.00
N ASP A 439 -4.95 -6.19 -14.23
CA ASP A 439 -3.54 -6.54 -14.28
C ASP A 439 -3.36 -7.86 -15.06
N VAL A 440 -2.32 -7.96 -15.88
CA VAL A 440 -1.96 -9.16 -16.63
C VAL A 440 -0.95 -9.96 -15.85
N GLY A 441 -1.16 -11.26 -15.76
CA GLY A 441 -0.25 -12.14 -15.02
C GLY A 441 -0.18 -13.55 -15.60
N VAL A 442 0.66 -14.35 -14.96
CA VAL A 442 0.87 -15.78 -15.23
C VAL A 442 0.92 -16.52 -13.92
N LEU A 443 0.20 -17.63 -13.82
CA LEU A 443 0.38 -18.63 -12.76
C LEU A 443 1.30 -19.73 -13.26
N ASP A 444 2.29 -20.13 -12.45
CA ASP A 444 3.02 -21.36 -12.72
C ASP A 444 2.27 -22.60 -12.18
N GLU A 445 2.82 -23.80 -12.42
CA GLU A 445 2.21 -25.08 -12.04
C GLU A 445 2.03 -25.24 -10.51
N ASP A 446 2.85 -24.54 -9.72
CA ASP A 446 2.79 -24.56 -8.24
C ASP A 446 1.95 -23.40 -7.68
N GLY A 447 1.36 -22.56 -8.53
CA GLY A 447 0.46 -21.47 -8.14
C GLY A 447 1.13 -20.16 -7.78
N TYR A 448 2.44 -20.00 -8.06
CA TYR A 448 3.10 -18.69 -7.91
C TYR A 448 2.62 -17.72 -8.99
N LEU A 449 2.24 -16.53 -8.57
CA LEU A 449 1.80 -15.48 -9.48
C LEU A 449 2.97 -14.60 -9.90
N ARG A 450 3.09 -14.36 -11.21
CA ARG A 450 3.95 -13.33 -11.79
C ARG A 450 3.08 -12.27 -12.46
N ILE A 451 3.23 -11.02 -12.07
CA ILE A 451 2.55 -9.90 -12.73
C ILE A 451 3.39 -9.45 -13.93
N VAL A 452 2.79 -9.44 -15.09
CA VAL A 452 3.43 -9.05 -16.36
C VAL A 452 3.30 -7.56 -16.59
N ASP A 453 2.06 -7.03 -16.62
CA ASP A 453 1.79 -5.60 -16.83
C ASP A 453 0.34 -5.27 -16.43
N ARG A 454 -0.15 -4.11 -16.85
CA ARG A 454 -1.55 -3.71 -16.77
C ARG A 454 -2.21 -3.75 -18.13
N LEU A 455 -3.43 -4.27 -18.23
CA LEU A 455 -4.19 -4.29 -19.47
C LEU A 455 -4.27 -2.93 -20.16
N LYS A 456 -4.49 -1.86 -19.39
CA LYS A 456 -4.60 -0.49 -19.91
C LYS A 456 -3.27 0.18 -20.27
N ASP A 457 -2.15 -0.36 -19.78
CA ASP A 457 -0.80 0.15 -20.08
C ASP A 457 -0.12 -0.66 -21.18
N MET A 458 -0.65 -1.85 -21.50
CA MET A 458 -0.23 -2.68 -22.62
C MET A 458 -0.43 -1.91 -23.93
N LEU A 459 0.59 -1.91 -24.76
CA LEU A 459 0.55 -1.27 -26.06
C LEU A 459 0.15 -2.29 -27.11
N LEU A 460 -0.69 -1.89 -28.04
CA LEU A 460 -1.02 -2.71 -29.20
C LEU A 460 -0.28 -2.16 -30.43
N HIS A 461 0.75 -2.88 -30.88
CA HIS A 461 1.50 -2.52 -32.08
C HIS A 461 1.32 -3.56 -33.17
N LYS A 462 0.65 -3.20 -34.29
CA LYS A 462 0.37 -4.10 -35.42
C LYS A 462 -0.30 -5.42 -35.04
N GLY A 463 -1.18 -5.38 -34.01
CA GLY A 463 -1.86 -6.56 -33.52
C GLY A 463 -1.05 -7.38 -32.46
N TYR A 464 0.17 -6.97 -32.14
CA TYR A 464 0.97 -7.61 -31.11
C TYR A 464 0.88 -6.84 -29.80
N ASN A 465 0.72 -7.58 -28.71
CA ASN A 465 0.82 -7.02 -27.37
C ASN A 465 2.28 -6.69 -27.05
N VAL A 466 2.52 -5.46 -26.62
CA VAL A 466 3.82 -5.01 -26.12
C VAL A 466 3.61 -4.58 -24.67
N TYR A 467 4.35 -5.20 -23.78
CA TYR A 467 4.30 -4.91 -22.36
C TYR A 467 5.38 -3.90 -21.99
N PRO A 468 5.01 -2.65 -21.64
CA PRO A 468 5.95 -1.62 -21.23
C PRO A 468 6.91 -2.05 -20.13
N ARG A 469 6.42 -2.84 -19.18
CA ARG A 469 7.21 -3.30 -18.05
C ARG A 469 8.38 -4.22 -18.45
N ASP A 470 8.20 -5.14 -19.39
CA ASP A 470 9.30 -5.97 -19.90
C ASP A 470 10.40 -5.11 -20.51
N LEU A 471 10.02 -4.04 -21.21
CA LEU A 471 10.96 -3.08 -21.77
C LEU A 471 11.63 -2.23 -20.68
N GLU A 472 10.88 -1.80 -19.68
CA GLU A 472 11.39 -1.04 -18.52
C GLU A 472 12.43 -1.85 -17.73
N GLU A 473 12.18 -3.13 -17.46
CA GLU A 473 13.13 -4.03 -16.79
C GLU A 473 14.42 -4.20 -17.58
N ARG A 474 14.34 -4.39 -18.89
CA ARG A 474 15.51 -4.49 -19.78
C ARG A 474 16.29 -3.18 -19.87
N LEU A 475 15.61 -2.04 -19.84
CA LEU A 475 16.24 -0.72 -19.82
C LEU A 475 16.95 -0.45 -18.50
N LEU A 476 16.35 -0.83 -17.36
CA LEU A 476 16.97 -0.70 -16.04
C LEU A 476 18.23 -1.56 -15.86
N ALA A 477 18.35 -2.65 -16.63
CA ALA A 477 19.55 -3.48 -16.65
C ALA A 477 20.72 -2.88 -17.48
N LEU A 478 20.49 -1.77 -18.18
CA LEU A 478 21.54 -1.10 -18.97
C LEU A 478 22.47 -0.27 -18.06
N PRO A 479 23.79 -0.26 -18.33
CA PRO A 479 24.72 0.54 -17.57
C PRO A 479 24.36 2.03 -17.55
N GLY A 480 24.34 2.63 -16.37
CA GLY A 480 24.08 4.06 -16.19
C GLY A 480 22.62 4.48 -16.22
N VAL A 481 21.66 3.58 -16.49
CA VAL A 481 20.22 3.85 -16.35
C VAL A 481 19.79 3.70 -14.89
N THR A 482 19.21 4.73 -14.32
CA THR A 482 18.75 4.76 -12.92
C THR A 482 17.22 4.70 -12.78
N GLY A 483 16.49 4.98 -13.87
CA GLY A 483 15.03 4.87 -13.93
C GLY A 483 14.58 4.73 -15.36
N ALA A 484 13.51 3.98 -15.60
CA ALA A 484 12.90 3.76 -16.89
C ALA A 484 11.38 3.75 -16.79
N ALA A 485 10.73 4.34 -17.78
CA ALA A 485 9.30 4.22 -18.01
C ALA A 485 9.02 4.17 -19.50
N VAL A 486 8.12 3.28 -19.91
CA VAL A 486 7.72 3.12 -21.32
C VAL A 486 6.24 3.43 -21.47
N VAL A 487 5.91 4.23 -22.48
CA VAL A 487 4.53 4.58 -22.82
C VAL A 487 4.29 4.38 -24.32
N GLY A 488 3.03 4.22 -24.71
CA GLY A 488 2.62 4.15 -26.10
C GLY A 488 2.46 5.54 -26.71
N ARG A 489 2.99 5.68 -27.95
CA ARG A 489 2.63 6.79 -28.84
C ARG A 489 1.72 6.28 -29.93
N PRO A 490 0.51 6.81 -30.09
CA PRO A 490 -0.39 6.44 -31.19
C PRO A 490 0.22 6.69 -32.57
N VAL A 491 0.14 5.71 -33.48
CA VAL A 491 0.69 5.78 -34.85
C VAL A 491 -0.33 5.41 -35.92
N GLY A 492 -1.59 5.71 -35.68
CA GLY A 492 -2.70 5.47 -36.60
C GLY A 492 -3.07 4.00 -36.70
N VAL A 493 -3.12 3.45 -37.92
CA VAL A 493 -3.57 2.05 -38.16
C VAL A 493 -2.64 1.00 -37.55
N ASP A 494 -1.39 1.35 -37.27
CA ASP A 494 -0.42 0.46 -36.63
C ASP A 494 -0.57 0.39 -35.10
N GLY A 495 -1.54 1.13 -34.52
CA GLY A 495 -1.78 1.16 -33.10
C GLY A 495 -0.83 2.13 -32.37
N GLU A 496 0.01 1.61 -31.49
CA GLU A 496 0.97 2.39 -30.70
C GLU A 496 2.39 1.86 -30.89
N HIS A 497 3.40 2.72 -30.82
CA HIS A 497 4.78 2.28 -30.70
C HIS A 497 5.38 2.63 -29.34
N PRO A 498 6.34 1.82 -28.83
CA PRO A 498 6.96 2.07 -27.53
C PRO A 498 7.87 3.30 -27.57
N VAL A 499 7.72 4.16 -26.55
CA VAL A 499 8.57 5.33 -26.28
C VAL A 499 9.12 5.23 -24.86
N ALA A 500 10.43 5.32 -24.70
CA ALA A 500 11.08 5.24 -23.40
C ALA A 500 11.40 6.63 -22.83
N PHE A 501 11.18 6.79 -21.53
CA PHE A 501 11.70 7.88 -20.72
C PHE A 501 12.70 7.31 -19.72
N LEU A 502 13.93 7.86 -19.69
CA LEU A 502 15.02 7.34 -18.87
C LEU A 502 15.59 8.44 -17.97
N THR A 503 15.99 8.04 -16.77
CA THR A 503 16.91 8.82 -15.93
C THR A 503 18.26 8.12 -15.87
N THR A 504 19.34 8.90 -15.75
CA THR A 504 20.72 8.39 -15.82
C THR A 504 21.50 8.80 -14.59
N ALA A 505 22.57 8.07 -14.28
CA ALA A 505 23.54 8.46 -13.29
C ALA A 505 24.25 9.76 -13.73
N PRO A 506 24.65 10.66 -12.78
CA PRO A 506 25.17 11.98 -13.10
C PRO A 506 26.46 12.00 -13.94
N ASP A 507 27.23 10.92 -13.89
CA ASP A 507 28.55 10.74 -14.49
C ASP A 507 28.52 9.93 -15.80
N VAL A 508 27.32 9.58 -16.28
CA VAL A 508 27.13 8.83 -17.54
C VAL A 508 26.67 9.78 -18.64
N ASP A 509 27.44 9.80 -19.73
CA ASP A 509 27.09 10.64 -20.88
C ASP A 509 25.89 10.07 -21.68
N GLU A 510 25.12 10.96 -22.30
CA GLU A 510 23.94 10.62 -23.09
C GLU A 510 24.25 9.66 -24.25
N GLY A 511 25.42 9.80 -24.88
CA GLY A 511 25.82 8.96 -26.01
C GLY A 511 25.99 7.49 -25.61
N THR A 512 26.59 7.27 -24.44
CA THR A 512 26.73 5.91 -23.85
C THR A 512 25.37 5.25 -23.62
N VAL A 513 24.41 5.98 -23.03
CA VAL A 513 23.06 5.45 -22.78
C VAL A 513 22.34 5.17 -24.09
N ARG A 514 22.40 6.07 -25.07
CA ARG A 514 21.77 5.87 -26.38
C ARG A 514 22.35 4.66 -27.11
N ALA A 515 23.66 4.49 -27.11
CA ALA A 515 24.32 3.32 -27.71
C ALA A 515 23.89 2.00 -27.02
N ALA A 516 23.75 2.02 -25.69
CA ALA A 516 23.25 0.86 -24.94
C ALA A 516 21.79 0.52 -25.30
N VAL A 517 20.93 1.52 -25.48
CA VAL A 517 19.53 1.34 -25.93
C VAL A 517 19.48 0.83 -27.38
N ASP A 518 20.33 1.33 -28.26
CA ASP A 518 20.42 0.83 -29.64
C ASP A 518 20.82 -0.64 -29.66
N GLY A 519 21.81 -1.04 -28.85
CA GLY A 519 22.19 -2.44 -28.69
C GLY A 519 21.08 -3.30 -28.06
N LEU A 520 20.23 -2.74 -27.20
CA LEU A 520 19.03 -3.43 -26.73
C LEU A 520 18.02 -3.60 -27.87
N ASN A 521 17.75 -2.55 -28.63
CA ASN A 521 16.81 -2.56 -29.77
C ASN A 521 17.15 -3.61 -30.82
N GLU A 522 18.44 -3.88 -31.06
CA GLU A 522 18.86 -4.95 -32.00
C GLU A 522 18.38 -6.34 -31.56
N ARG A 523 18.28 -6.56 -30.25
CA ARG A 523 17.85 -7.84 -29.64
C ARG A 523 16.35 -7.95 -29.44
N LEU A 524 15.61 -6.82 -29.52
CA LEU A 524 14.17 -6.79 -29.37
C LEU A 524 13.45 -7.23 -30.67
N LEU A 525 12.29 -7.87 -30.48
CA LEU A 525 11.40 -8.17 -31.60
C LEU A 525 10.94 -6.86 -32.27
N PRO A 526 10.70 -6.86 -33.61
CA PRO A 526 10.40 -5.62 -34.34
C PRO A 526 9.28 -4.76 -33.76
N TYR A 527 8.27 -5.38 -33.16
CA TYR A 527 7.14 -4.69 -32.54
C TYR A 527 7.42 -4.16 -31.12
N GLN A 528 8.45 -4.68 -30.44
CA GLN A 528 8.90 -4.25 -29.12
C GLN A 528 9.91 -3.10 -29.18
N ARG A 529 10.49 -2.82 -30.34
CA ARG A 529 11.58 -1.85 -30.49
C ARG A 529 11.15 -0.45 -30.10
N LEU A 530 11.94 0.16 -29.22
CA LEU A 530 11.79 1.55 -28.81
C LEU A 530 12.02 2.47 -30.01
N ARG A 531 11.04 3.30 -30.34
CA ARG A 531 11.11 4.23 -31.48
C ARG A 531 11.62 5.60 -31.10
N GLU A 532 11.45 5.94 -29.83
CA GLU A 532 11.90 7.21 -29.25
C GLU A 532 12.45 6.97 -27.85
N VAL A 533 13.47 7.74 -27.50
CA VAL A 533 14.10 7.69 -26.16
C VAL A 533 14.31 9.12 -25.67
N HIS A 534 13.69 9.45 -24.55
CA HIS A 534 13.79 10.76 -23.88
C HIS A 534 14.57 10.61 -22.59
N LEU A 535 15.66 11.38 -22.43
CA LEU A 535 16.35 11.51 -21.15
C LEU A 535 15.69 12.63 -20.36
N ILE A 536 15.28 12.33 -19.13
CA ILE A 536 14.59 13.28 -18.24
C ILE A 536 15.23 13.32 -16.87
N GLY A 537 15.04 14.41 -16.14
CA GLY A 537 15.64 14.59 -14.81
C GLY A 537 15.06 13.67 -13.74
N ALA A 538 13.77 13.32 -13.85
CA ALA A 538 13.09 12.41 -12.91
C ALA A 538 11.88 11.74 -13.59
N ILE A 539 11.65 10.47 -13.28
CA ILE A 539 10.39 9.77 -13.63
C ILE A 539 9.29 10.29 -12.68
N PRO A 540 8.17 10.81 -13.19
CA PRO A 540 7.06 11.24 -12.33
C PRO A 540 6.44 10.03 -11.63
N VAL A 541 6.30 10.14 -10.30
CA VAL A 541 5.72 9.08 -9.47
C VAL A 541 4.65 9.65 -8.54
N SER A 542 3.65 8.84 -8.23
CA SER A 542 2.66 9.17 -7.19
C SER A 542 3.28 9.11 -5.78
N ALA A 543 2.58 9.61 -4.77
CA ALA A 543 2.99 9.50 -3.37
C ALA A 543 3.22 8.05 -2.89
N ALA A 544 2.61 7.06 -3.56
CA ALA A 544 2.81 5.64 -3.32
C ALA A 544 3.98 5.03 -4.14
N GLY A 545 4.77 5.85 -4.84
CA GLY A 545 5.91 5.42 -5.66
C GLY A 545 5.54 4.83 -7.02
N LYS A 546 4.27 4.95 -7.47
CA LYS A 546 3.82 4.42 -8.76
C LYS A 546 4.09 5.43 -9.89
N VAL A 547 4.68 4.96 -10.99
CA VAL A 547 4.94 5.78 -12.18
C VAL A 547 3.64 6.36 -12.75
N LEU A 548 3.63 7.67 -13.00
CA LEU A 548 2.52 8.42 -13.58
C LEU A 548 2.65 8.45 -15.12
N LYS A 549 2.35 7.32 -15.78
CA LYS A 549 2.48 7.16 -17.24
C LYS A 549 1.64 8.16 -18.03
N ARG A 550 0.51 8.64 -17.47
CA ARG A 550 -0.28 9.69 -18.11
C ARG A 550 0.52 10.98 -18.28
N ASP A 551 1.21 11.41 -17.23
CA ASP A 551 1.98 12.66 -17.23
C ASP A 551 3.16 12.57 -18.22
N LEU A 552 3.70 11.35 -18.45
CA LEU A 552 4.70 11.10 -19.48
C LEU A 552 4.11 11.14 -20.88
N ARG A 553 2.90 10.59 -21.08
CA ARG A 553 2.20 10.67 -22.38
C ARG A 553 1.90 12.13 -22.76
N GLU A 554 1.54 12.99 -21.80
CA GLU A 554 1.29 14.41 -22.01
C GLU A 554 2.56 15.20 -22.39
N GLN A 555 3.74 14.71 -22.01
CA GLN A 555 5.04 15.30 -22.40
C GLN A 555 5.47 14.92 -23.83
N LEU A 556 4.83 13.93 -24.46
CA LEU A 556 5.17 13.55 -25.83
C LEU A 556 4.81 14.67 -26.80
N PRO A 557 5.76 15.14 -27.66
CA PRO A 557 5.45 16.14 -28.66
C PRO A 557 4.33 15.63 -29.59
N THR A 558 3.42 16.52 -29.97
CA THR A 558 2.37 16.18 -30.92
C THR A 558 3.02 15.69 -32.23
N PRO A 559 2.64 14.53 -32.76
CA PRO A 559 3.24 14.03 -33.99
C PRO A 559 3.02 15.06 -35.11
N PRO A 560 4.03 15.32 -35.97
CA PRO A 560 3.85 16.19 -37.11
C PRO A 560 2.73 15.65 -38.02
N PRO A 561 1.90 16.53 -38.60
CA PRO A 561 0.86 16.08 -39.54
C PRO A 561 1.51 15.27 -40.65
N ARG A 562 0.99 14.05 -40.89
CA ARG A 562 1.48 13.21 -41.98
C ARG A 562 1.47 14.00 -43.27
N ALA A 563 2.61 14.13 -43.92
CA ALA A 563 2.66 14.55 -45.30
C ALA A 563 1.74 13.62 -46.13
N ALA A 564 0.74 14.21 -46.78
CA ALA A 564 -0.11 13.45 -47.70
C ALA A 564 0.82 12.80 -48.71
N LYS A 565 0.77 11.48 -48.82
CA LYS A 565 1.41 10.79 -49.94
C LYS A 565 0.60 11.17 -51.18
N GLU A 566 1.20 11.96 -52.05
CA GLU A 566 0.77 12.13 -53.43
C GLU A 566 0.77 10.79 -54.18
#